data_680b34dc73d414ef0e3c2322485f6a59
#
_entry.id   680b34dc73d414ef0e3c2322485f6a59
#
_cell.length_a   1.000
_cell.length_b   1.000
_cell.length_c   1.000
_cell.angle_alpha   90.00
_cell.angle_beta   90.00
_cell.angle_gamma   90.00
#
_symmetry.space_group_name_H-M   'P 1'
#
loop_
_entity.id
_entity.type
_entity.pdbx_description
1 polymer ?
#
loop_
_entity_poly.entity_id
_entity_poly.type
_entity_poly.pdbx_seq_one_letter_code
_entity_poly.pdbx_strand_id
1 'polypeptide(L)'
;QGWGQLKNKLDGALEFISRIPGTVVLNCHAKVQTMDDGNKVIPFIDGSTKEDISKWFDFVFYTKNVKNGAGTEYKWVTRRDEKYDHAKDRTNLLDDMIPQDYQLVMDAAKKKGFNGCKILIVGSPGSGKTWSLKTLTSKGNKKT
;
A
#
# COMPACT_ATOMS: atom_id res chain seq x y z
N GLN A 1 -27.26 -4.35 -12.13
CA GLN A 1 -25.97 -4.96 -12.26
C GLN A 1 -24.93 -3.88 -12.54
N GLY A 2 -23.81 -4.21 -12.97
CA GLY A 2 -22.77 -3.23 -13.21
C GLY A 2 -22.03 -2.89 -11.96
N TRP A 3 -22.04 -1.60 -11.62
CA TRP A 3 -21.17 -1.10 -10.55
C TRP A 3 -21.48 -1.68 -9.18
N GLY A 4 -22.75 -1.88 -8.87
CA GLY A 4 -23.13 -2.46 -7.58
C GLY A 4 -22.63 -3.88 -7.41
N GLN A 5 -22.73 -4.69 -8.45
CA GLN A 5 -22.22 -6.05 -8.41
C GLN A 5 -20.72 -6.10 -8.36
N LEU A 6 -20.05 -5.21 -9.09
CA LEU A 6 -18.59 -5.14 -9.09
C LEU A 6 -18.08 -4.77 -7.71
N LYS A 7 -18.69 -3.78 -7.07
CA LYS A 7 -18.32 -3.38 -5.72
C LYS A 7 -18.50 -4.55 -4.73
N ASN A 8 -19.59 -5.26 -4.81
CA ASN A 8 -19.85 -6.38 -3.90
C ASN A 8 -18.82 -7.50 -4.08
N LYS A 9 -18.44 -7.80 -5.32
CA LYS A 9 -17.41 -8.80 -5.58
C LYS A 9 -16.07 -8.38 -5.03
N LEU A 10 -15.71 -7.10 -5.21
CA LEU A 10 -14.44 -6.59 -4.74
C LEU A 10 -14.41 -6.56 -3.21
N ASP A 11 -15.47 -6.08 -2.58
CA ASP A 11 -15.56 -6.06 -1.13
C ASP A 11 -15.50 -7.47 -0.55
N GLY A 12 -16.13 -8.44 -1.21
CA GLY A 12 -16.05 -9.84 -0.80
C GLY A 12 -14.63 -10.39 -0.89
N ALA A 13 -13.91 -10.05 -1.96
CA ALA A 13 -12.52 -10.45 -2.12
C ALA A 13 -11.63 -9.83 -1.04
N LEU A 14 -11.83 -8.55 -0.74
CA LEU A 14 -11.06 -7.86 0.29
C LEU A 14 -11.35 -8.43 1.68
N GLU A 15 -12.60 -8.76 1.95
CA GLU A 15 -12.94 -9.42 3.21
C GLU A 15 -12.26 -10.77 3.32
N PHE A 16 -12.25 -11.55 2.25
CA PHE A 16 -11.56 -12.83 2.22
C PHE A 16 -10.07 -12.66 2.51
N ILE A 17 -9.43 -11.69 1.84
CA ILE A 17 -8.01 -11.41 2.03
C ILE A 17 -7.73 -11.02 3.48
N SER A 18 -8.61 -10.23 4.09
CA SER A 18 -8.42 -9.77 5.46
C SER A 18 -8.43 -10.92 6.46
N ARG A 19 -9.03 -12.05 6.10
CA ARG A 19 -9.10 -13.22 6.98
C ARG A 19 -7.97 -14.23 6.76
N ILE A 20 -7.16 -14.04 5.73
CA ILE A 20 -6.03 -14.94 5.48
C ILE A 20 -5.01 -14.74 6.60
N PRO A 21 -4.57 -15.82 7.27
CA PRO A 21 -3.53 -15.69 8.29
C PRO A 21 -2.21 -15.25 7.64
N GLY A 22 -1.44 -14.47 8.38
CA GLY A 22 -0.12 -14.04 7.93
C GLY A 22 -0.17 -12.74 7.16
N THR A 23 0.89 -12.48 6.43
CA THR A 23 1.06 -11.22 5.72
C THR A 23 0.63 -11.37 4.27
N VAL A 24 -0.20 -10.44 3.81
CA VAL A 24 -0.63 -10.37 2.41
C VAL A 24 -0.27 -9.00 1.88
N VAL A 25 0.36 -8.96 0.71
CA VAL A 25 0.68 -7.72 0.01
C VAL A 25 -0.12 -7.66 -1.28
N LEU A 26 -0.83 -6.57 -1.46
CA LEU A 26 -1.61 -6.34 -2.67
C LEU A 26 -1.06 -5.11 -3.38
N ASN A 27 -0.75 -5.25 -4.66
CA ASN A 27 -0.29 -4.14 -5.48
C ASN A 27 -1.45 -3.57 -6.29
N CYS A 28 -1.53 -2.26 -6.35
CA CYS A 28 -2.60 -1.55 -7.05
C CYS A 28 -2.01 -0.39 -7.83
N HIS A 29 -2.54 -0.12 -9.02
CA HIS A 29 -2.12 1.05 -9.78
C HIS A 29 -2.64 2.32 -9.14
N ALA A 30 -1.88 3.39 -9.29
CA ALA A 30 -2.29 4.71 -8.82
C ALA A 30 -2.98 5.46 -9.94
N LYS A 31 -3.92 6.32 -9.57
CA LYS A 31 -4.58 7.23 -10.47
C LYS A 31 -4.50 8.63 -9.86
N VAL A 32 -4.25 9.63 -10.71
CA VAL A 32 -4.27 11.02 -10.26
C VAL A 32 -5.66 11.58 -10.50
N GLN A 33 -6.28 12.07 -9.44
CA GLN A 33 -7.59 12.70 -9.52
C GLN A 33 -7.43 14.21 -9.34
N THR A 34 -7.89 14.97 -10.34
CA THR A 34 -7.83 16.43 -10.28
C THR A 34 -9.01 16.94 -9.46
N MET A 35 -8.70 17.73 -8.45
CA MET A 35 -9.69 18.36 -7.57
C MET A 35 -9.50 19.87 -7.62
N ASP A 36 -10.48 20.60 -7.09
CA ASP A 36 -10.41 22.08 -7.07
C ASP A 36 -9.21 22.58 -6.26
N ASP A 37 -8.85 21.86 -5.22
CA ASP A 37 -7.77 22.25 -4.32
C ASP A 37 -6.45 21.56 -4.63
N GLY A 38 -6.33 20.92 -5.78
CA GLY A 38 -5.09 20.26 -6.21
C GLY A 38 -5.32 18.83 -6.66
N ASN A 39 -4.23 18.15 -6.97
CA ASN A 39 -4.29 16.76 -7.42
C ASN A 39 -4.14 15.80 -6.26
N LYS A 40 -4.92 14.73 -6.29
CA LYS A 40 -4.80 13.65 -5.33
C LYS A 40 -4.39 12.36 -6.03
N VAL A 41 -3.60 11.57 -5.36
CA VAL A 41 -3.21 10.25 -5.84
C VAL A 41 -4.07 9.23 -5.09
N ILE A 42 -4.81 8.42 -5.84
CA ILE A 42 -5.73 7.46 -5.26
C ILE A 42 -5.52 6.09 -5.90
N PRO A 43 -5.96 5.00 -5.25
CA PRO A 43 -5.94 3.69 -5.88
C PRO A 43 -6.82 3.66 -7.13
N PHE A 44 -6.33 3.03 -8.19
CA PHE A 44 -7.08 2.90 -9.42
C PHE A 44 -8.05 1.72 -9.29
N ILE A 45 -9.14 1.96 -8.61
CA ILE A 45 -10.19 0.98 -8.34
C ILE A 45 -11.52 1.64 -8.65
N ASP A 46 -12.37 0.94 -9.37
CA ASP A 46 -13.66 1.48 -9.76
C ASP A 46 -14.66 1.44 -8.61
N GLY A 47 -15.62 2.32 -8.69
CA GLY A 47 -16.73 2.38 -7.74
C GLY A 47 -16.34 3.02 -6.43
N SER A 48 -17.22 2.88 -5.45
CA SER A 48 -17.04 3.51 -4.15
C SER A 48 -16.03 2.78 -3.26
N THR A 49 -15.56 1.60 -3.64
CA THR A 49 -14.56 0.87 -2.87
C THR A 49 -13.28 1.68 -2.72
N LYS A 50 -12.93 2.51 -3.70
CA LYS A 50 -11.73 3.34 -3.62
C LYS A 50 -11.78 4.35 -2.48
N GLU A 51 -12.97 4.70 -2.01
CA GLU A 51 -13.12 5.68 -0.94
C GLU A 51 -12.80 5.10 0.43
N ASP A 52 -13.03 3.81 0.60
CA ASP A 52 -12.86 3.17 1.89
C ASP A 52 -11.95 1.94 1.85
N ILE A 53 -11.16 1.80 0.79
CA ILE A 53 -10.30 0.64 0.64
C ILE A 53 -9.29 0.51 1.78
N SER A 54 -8.86 1.63 2.34
CA SER A 54 -7.85 1.61 3.37
C SER A 54 -8.30 0.88 4.64
N LYS A 55 -9.60 0.75 4.87
CA LYS A 55 -10.09 0.05 6.06
C LYS A 55 -9.73 -1.43 6.09
N TRP A 56 -9.46 -2.01 4.90
CA TRP A 56 -9.15 -3.44 4.80
C TRP A 56 -7.69 -3.76 5.08
N PHE A 57 -6.84 -2.74 5.21
CA PHE A 57 -5.40 -2.93 5.31
C PHE A 57 -4.82 -2.28 6.56
N ASP A 58 -3.77 -2.88 7.10
CA ASP A 58 -3.01 -2.31 8.21
C ASP A 58 -2.10 -1.19 7.72
N PHE A 59 -1.61 -1.33 6.48
CA PHE A 59 -0.72 -0.36 5.86
C PHE A 59 -1.21 -0.08 4.44
N VAL A 60 -1.22 1.20 4.09
CA VAL A 60 -1.47 1.64 2.72
C VAL A 60 -0.35 2.61 2.36
N PHE A 61 0.50 2.21 1.43
CA PHE A 61 1.65 3.01 1.05
C PHE A 61 1.55 3.42 -0.42
N TYR A 62 2.00 4.63 -0.72
CA TYR A 62 2.08 5.11 -2.08
C TYR A 62 3.53 5.16 -2.49
N THR A 63 3.85 4.62 -3.67
CA THR A 63 5.21 4.67 -4.20
C THR A 63 5.52 6.07 -4.69
N LYS A 64 6.72 6.53 -4.41
CA LYS A 64 7.19 7.83 -4.85
C LYS A 64 8.65 7.73 -5.26
N ASN A 65 8.96 8.24 -6.44
CA ASN A 65 10.32 8.30 -6.91
C ASN A 65 10.90 9.67 -6.55
N VAL A 66 12.02 9.67 -5.87
CA VAL A 66 12.69 10.88 -5.43
C VAL A 66 14.05 10.93 -6.11
N LYS A 67 14.32 12.01 -6.81
CA LYS A 67 15.62 12.18 -7.44
C LYS A 67 16.64 12.64 -6.41
N ASN A 68 17.79 11.97 -6.39
CA ASN A 68 18.84 12.27 -5.45
C ASN A 68 20.15 12.28 -6.21
N GLY A 69 20.62 13.48 -6.59
CA GLY A 69 21.81 13.63 -7.43
C GLY A 69 21.59 13.00 -8.80
N ALA A 70 22.45 12.09 -9.20
CA ALA A 70 22.35 11.41 -10.47
C ALA A 70 21.43 10.19 -10.44
N GLY A 71 20.95 9.80 -9.27
CA GLY A 71 20.15 8.59 -9.11
C GLY A 71 18.70 8.88 -8.75
N THR A 72 17.92 7.82 -8.72
CA THR A 72 16.52 7.88 -8.30
C THR A 72 16.35 6.95 -7.11
N GLU A 73 15.76 7.45 -6.04
CA GLU A 73 15.39 6.63 -4.90
C GLU A 73 13.91 6.31 -4.98
N TYR A 74 13.57 5.07 -4.67
CA TYR A 74 12.19 4.61 -4.62
C TYR A 74 11.76 4.58 -3.15
N LYS A 75 10.73 5.35 -2.84
CA LYS A 75 10.24 5.52 -1.47
C LYS A 75 8.78 5.15 -1.37
N TRP A 76 8.32 4.93 -0.15
CA TRP A 76 6.90 4.81 0.16
C TRP A 76 6.47 5.98 1.03
N VAL A 77 5.34 6.60 0.67
CA VAL A 77 4.65 7.55 1.53
C VAL A 77 3.76 6.76 2.47
N THR A 78 3.95 6.92 3.75
CA THR A 78 3.29 6.10 4.77
C THR A 78 2.19 6.82 5.51
N ARG A 79 2.13 8.14 5.41
CA ARG A 79 1.14 8.94 6.13
C ARG A 79 0.29 9.74 5.19
N ARG A 80 -0.96 9.87 5.60
CA ARG A 80 -1.95 10.62 4.86
C ARG A 80 -1.61 12.09 4.81
N ASP A 81 -1.75 12.69 3.64
CA ASP A 81 -1.67 14.13 3.46
C ASP A 81 -2.65 14.55 2.36
N GLU A 82 -2.58 15.80 1.93
CA GLU A 82 -3.52 16.33 0.95
C GLU A 82 -3.44 15.62 -0.40
N LYS A 83 -2.27 15.14 -0.76
CA LYS A 83 -2.05 14.47 -2.04
C LYS A 83 -2.28 12.96 -1.93
N TYR A 84 -1.81 12.34 -0.86
CA TYR A 84 -1.88 10.89 -0.66
C TYR A 84 -2.93 10.57 0.39
N ASP A 85 -4.18 10.65 -0.04
CA ASP A 85 -5.32 10.72 0.87
C ASP A 85 -5.59 9.43 1.65
N HIS A 86 -5.16 8.30 1.13
CA HIS A 86 -5.42 7.00 1.78
C HIS A 86 -4.20 6.36 2.40
N ALA A 87 -3.07 7.06 2.44
CA ALA A 87 -1.87 6.49 3.06
C ALA A 87 -2.13 6.22 4.54
N LYS A 88 -1.61 5.10 5.01
CA LYS A 88 -1.92 4.63 6.36
C LYS A 88 -0.79 3.81 6.94
N ASP A 89 -0.45 4.08 8.17
CA ASP A 89 0.45 3.26 8.99
C ASP A 89 -0.23 3.02 10.33
N ARG A 90 -0.82 1.86 10.49
CA ARG A 90 -1.55 1.52 11.71
C ARG A 90 -0.65 1.45 12.94
N THR A 91 0.65 1.27 12.76
CA THR A 91 1.58 1.21 13.89
C THR A 91 1.98 2.59 14.42
N ASN A 92 1.91 3.62 13.59
CA ASN A 92 2.44 4.96 13.87
C ASN A 92 3.93 4.97 14.22
N LEU A 93 4.67 3.95 13.80
CA LEU A 93 6.10 3.84 14.10
C LEU A 93 6.98 4.22 12.91
N LEU A 94 6.42 4.28 11.72
CA LEU A 94 7.21 4.58 10.52
C LEU A 94 7.29 6.08 10.29
N ASP A 95 8.41 6.53 9.71
CA ASP A 95 8.53 7.90 9.25
C ASP A 95 7.56 8.17 8.10
N ASP A 96 7.28 9.43 7.82
CA ASP A 96 6.33 9.82 6.77
C ASP A 96 6.70 9.27 5.40
N MET A 97 7.97 9.05 5.17
CA MET A 97 8.46 8.48 3.92
C MET A 97 9.63 7.56 4.25
N ILE A 98 9.57 6.34 3.73
CA ILE A 98 10.58 5.31 4.02
C ILE A 98 11.08 4.67 2.73
N PRO A 99 12.25 4.04 2.74
CA PRO A 99 12.68 3.21 1.61
C PRO A 99 11.68 2.07 1.38
N GLN A 100 11.62 1.57 0.16
CA GLN A 100 10.73 0.46 -0.19
C GLN A 100 11.30 -0.87 0.31
N ASP A 101 11.33 -1.03 1.61
CA ASP A 101 11.87 -2.22 2.27
C ASP A 101 10.81 -2.78 3.24
N TYR A 102 10.30 -3.93 2.92
CA TYR A 102 9.27 -4.57 3.76
C TYR A 102 9.78 -4.96 5.14
N GLN A 103 11.08 -5.10 5.31
CA GLN A 103 11.63 -5.42 6.63
C GLN A 103 11.30 -4.33 7.66
N LEU A 104 11.33 -3.08 7.22
CA LEU A 104 10.95 -1.96 8.10
C LEU A 104 9.50 -2.09 8.56
N VAL A 105 8.63 -2.50 7.63
CA VAL A 105 7.21 -2.67 7.93
C VAL A 105 6.99 -3.88 8.85
N MET A 106 7.67 -4.98 8.58
CA MET A 106 7.56 -6.18 9.42
C MET A 106 8.06 -5.90 10.84
N ASP A 107 9.14 -5.16 10.98
CA ASP A 107 9.66 -4.80 12.29
C ASP A 107 8.69 -3.93 13.07
N ALA A 108 8.06 -2.97 12.40
CA ALA A 108 7.05 -2.12 13.02
C ALA A 108 5.83 -2.94 13.45
N ALA A 109 5.36 -3.83 12.58
CA ALA A 109 4.22 -4.68 12.88
C ALA A 109 4.51 -5.60 14.09
N LYS A 110 5.69 -6.18 14.12
CA LYS A 110 6.10 -7.06 15.20
C LYS A 110 6.16 -6.28 16.53
N LYS A 111 6.69 -5.07 16.48
CA LYS A 111 6.80 -4.24 17.67
C LYS A 111 5.42 -3.91 18.26
N LYS A 112 4.41 -3.81 17.42
CA LYS A 112 3.03 -3.57 17.85
C LYS A 112 2.24 -4.86 18.13
N GLY A 113 2.87 -6.02 17.97
CA GLY A 113 2.23 -7.28 18.29
C GLY A 113 1.30 -7.82 17.21
N PHE A 114 1.44 -7.37 15.98
CA PHE A 114 0.62 -7.90 14.89
C PHE A 114 1.11 -9.28 14.48
N ASN A 115 0.19 -10.23 14.31
CA ASN A 115 0.50 -11.59 13.90
C ASN A 115 0.42 -11.77 12.39
N GLY A 116 0.86 -10.83 11.68
CA GLY A 116 0.72 -10.75 10.24
C GLY A 116 0.04 -9.45 9.92
N CYS A 117 0.17 -8.98 8.70
CA CYS A 117 -0.45 -7.72 8.35
C CYS A 117 -0.87 -7.70 6.90
N LYS A 118 -1.79 -6.81 6.59
CA LYS A 118 -2.30 -6.63 5.25
C LYS A 118 -1.78 -5.31 4.73
N ILE A 119 -1.10 -5.35 3.60
CA ILE A 119 -0.39 -4.21 3.03
C ILE A 119 -0.91 -3.94 1.63
N LEU A 120 -1.32 -2.72 1.38
CA LEU A 120 -1.68 -2.26 0.04
C LEU A 120 -0.60 -1.31 -0.45
N ILE A 121 -0.02 -1.60 -1.62
CA ILE A 121 0.95 -0.72 -2.27
C ILE A 121 0.29 -0.11 -3.50
N VAL A 122 0.23 1.20 -3.54
CA VAL A 122 -0.39 1.95 -4.63
C VAL A 122 0.69 2.70 -5.39
N GLY A 123 0.78 2.50 -6.69
CA GLY A 123 1.80 3.20 -7.46
C GLY A 123 1.67 3.01 -8.95
N SER A 124 2.36 3.88 -9.69
CA SER A 124 2.41 3.82 -11.14
C SER A 124 3.27 2.65 -11.61
N PRO A 125 3.11 2.21 -12.85
CA PRO A 125 4.05 1.24 -13.42
C PRO A 125 5.48 1.76 -13.34
N GLY A 126 6.41 0.88 -13.00
CA GLY A 126 7.82 1.25 -12.90
C GLY A 126 8.21 1.95 -11.61
N SER A 127 7.32 2.00 -10.63
CA SER A 127 7.61 2.67 -9.35
C SER A 127 8.18 1.74 -8.27
N GLY A 128 8.52 0.51 -8.65
CA GLY A 128 9.17 -0.42 -7.72
C GLY A 128 8.24 -1.39 -7.01
N LYS A 129 6.96 -1.41 -7.34
CA LYS A 129 5.99 -2.28 -6.63
C LYS A 129 6.40 -3.74 -6.59
N THR A 130 6.73 -4.29 -7.74
CA THR A 130 7.12 -5.70 -7.83
C THR A 130 8.54 -5.93 -7.32
N TRP A 131 9.44 -5.00 -7.63
CA TRP A 131 10.82 -5.11 -7.21
C TRP A 131 10.95 -5.12 -5.69
N SER A 132 10.15 -4.33 -5.00
CA SER A 132 10.22 -4.24 -3.55
C SER A 132 9.85 -5.55 -2.85
N LEU A 133 9.12 -6.43 -3.54
CA LEU A 133 8.75 -7.74 -2.97
C LEU A 133 9.97 -8.60 -2.64
N LYS A 134 11.11 -8.32 -3.24
CA LYS A 134 12.35 -9.03 -2.92
C LYS A 134 12.72 -8.88 -1.45
N THR A 135 12.36 -7.78 -0.83
CA THR A 135 12.71 -7.55 0.58
C THR A 135 11.93 -8.46 1.52
N LEU A 136 10.78 -8.97 1.08
CA LEU A 136 10.02 -9.94 1.86
C LEU A 136 10.70 -11.30 1.90
N THR A 137 11.33 -11.69 0.78
CA THR A 137 11.91 -13.02 0.67
C THR A 137 13.36 -13.09 1.09
N SER A 138 14.02 -11.95 1.18
CA SER A 138 15.46 -11.93 1.40
C SER A 138 15.89 -12.45 2.76
N LYS A 139 14.99 -12.48 3.72
CA LYS A 139 15.33 -12.91 5.02
C LYS A 139 14.69 -14.14 5.47
N GLY A 140 13.52 -14.27 5.29
CA GLY A 140 12.81 -15.37 5.86
C GLY A 140 12.88 -16.63 5.14
N ASN A 141 13.34 -16.67 3.96
CA ASN A 141 13.08 -17.74 3.24
C ASN A 141 14.06 -18.58 2.87
N LYS A 142 14.31 -19.11 3.23
CA LYS A 142 15.21 -19.87 2.93
C LYS A 142 14.84 -20.80 2.11
N LYS A 143 14.44 -20.95 1.72
CA LYS A 143 14.10 -21.73 1.12
C LYS A 143 13.51 -22.24 0.95
N THR A 144 13.19 -22.23 0.75
CA THR A 144 12.68 -22.91 0.52
C THR A 144 12.68 -23.34 0.14
#